data_a624bc7143bd31b2496b08c88312cc52
#
_entry.id   a624bc7143bd31b2496b08c88312cc52
#
_cell.length_a   1.000
_cell.length_b   1.000
_cell.length_c   1.000
_cell.angle_alpha   90.00
_cell.angle_beta   90.00
_cell.angle_gamma   90.00
#
_symmetry.space_group_name_H-M   'P 1'
#
loop_
_entity.id
_entity.type
_entity.pdbx_description
1 polymer ?
#
loop_
_entity_poly.entity_id
_entity_poly.type
_entity_poly.pdbx_seq_one_letter_code
_entity_poly.pdbx_strand_id
1 'polypeptide(L)'
;MDEMRKDPTRGQWVLVRPKAKAAQAGECPYCPGAEHLTPPEIAAYRKDGPGPNGPGWTVRVVPESDPYFRVERELVREGVGMFDMITPRGASELILESPRHDDTLASMEPEQLEAVLWMYRDRLLDLKRDSQIRDILVSRRHRKPGVPPHHPYSRVTAIPIVFDETRRELREAREYYQYKRRCLYCDILRQETGAEERVVRLTKAFVVLVPYAARLPLETWVLPRQHGCSYEDAINGEAAPELARLLSGLFRALERGLGDPSYELLVHTAPNLRSRILQGDWATIRDDYHWHIEVLVQPERANRLGGIFISETSPEVAASRLREAWEPEA
;
A
#
# COMPACT_ATOMS: atom_id res chain seq x y z
N MET A 1 -22.93 16.23 -3.71
CA MET A 1 -21.77 16.11 -4.62
C MET A 1 -20.59 15.77 -3.73
N ASP A 2 -19.71 14.85 -4.15
CA ASP A 2 -18.52 14.54 -3.36
C ASP A 2 -17.51 15.67 -3.52
N GLU A 3 -16.86 16.09 -2.46
CA GLU A 3 -15.87 17.17 -2.45
C GLU A 3 -14.80 16.91 -1.40
N MET A 4 -13.58 17.37 -1.66
CA MET A 4 -12.49 17.37 -0.69
C MET A 4 -12.36 18.76 -0.08
N ARG A 5 -12.41 18.84 1.22
CA ARG A 5 -12.27 20.08 2.01
C ARG A 5 -11.00 20.04 2.84
N LYS A 6 -10.29 21.14 2.89
CA LYS A 6 -9.08 21.25 3.70
C LYS A 6 -9.39 21.87 5.06
N ASP A 7 -9.01 21.18 6.13
CA ASP A 7 -9.02 21.73 7.47
C ASP A 7 -7.90 22.79 7.59
N PRO A 8 -8.20 24.08 7.77
CA PRO A 8 -7.17 25.11 7.84
C PRO A 8 -6.33 25.04 9.11
N THR A 9 -6.82 24.38 10.17
CA THR A 9 -6.12 24.30 11.46
C THR A 9 -5.10 23.16 11.49
N ARG A 10 -5.29 22.10 10.71
CA ARG A 10 -4.44 20.91 10.67
C ARG A 10 -3.80 20.68 9.31
N GLY A 11 -4.27 21.37 8.26
CA GLY A 11 -3.82 21.18 6.89
C GLY A 11 -4.26 19.85 6.26
N GLN A 12 -5.12 19.09 6.94
CA GLN A 12 -5.60 17.79 6.49
C GLN A 12 -6.76 17.94 5.50
N TRP A 13 -6.85 17.02 4.54
CA TRP A 13 -7.95 16.92 3.62
C TRP A 13 -9.01 15.94 4.10
N VAL A 14 -10.26 16.32 3.97
CA VAL A 14 -11.44 15.50 4.32
C VAL A 14 -12.27 15.31 3.07
N LEU A 15 -12.52 14.05 2.70
CA LEU A 15 -13.47 13.71 1.65
C LEU A 15 -14.89 13.70 2.25
N VAL A 16 -15.70 14.66 1.84
CA VAL A 16 -17.10 14.76 2.21
C VAL A 16 -17.94 14.04 1.16
N ARG A 17 -18.63 12.98 1.59
CA ARG A 17 -19.41 12.11 0.72
C ARG A 17 -20.69 11.66 1.41
N PRO A 18 -21.85 11.65 0.72
CA PRO A 18 -23.05 10.99 1.22
C PRO A 18 -22.79 9.50 1.47
N LYS A 19 -23.46 8.92 2.45
CA LYS A 19 -23.29 7.49 2.79
C LYS A 19 -23.59 6.61 1.57
N ALA A 20 -22.67 5.73 1.22
CA ALA A 20 -22.87 4.74 0.17
C ALA A 20 -24.02 3.77 0.52
N LYS A 21 -24.71 3.27 -0.50
CA LYS A 21 -25.66 2.17 -0.31
C LYS A 21 -24.90 0.91 0.10
N ALA A 22 -25.46 0.18 1.06
CA ALA A 22 -24.89 -1.13 1.43
C ALA A 22 -24.89 -2.07 0.22
N ALA A 23 -23.80 -2.83 0.05
CA ALA A 23 -23.77 -3.90 -0.93
C ALA A 23 -24.86 -4.92 -0.64
N GLN A 24 -25.56 -5.38 -1.66
CA GLN A 24 -26.56 -6.44 -1.53
C GLN A 24 -25.87 -7.79 -1.33
N ALA A 25 -26.43 -8.62 -0.48
CA ALA A 25 -25.98 -10.01 -0.35
C ALA A 25 -26.29 -10.75 -1.67
N GLY A 26 -25.30 -11.43 -2.22
CA GLY A 26 -25.42 -12.15 -3.48
C GLY A 26 -24.13 -12.89 -3.82
N GLU A 27 -24.04 -13.35 -5.05
CA GLU A 27 -22.83 -13.96 -5.61
C GLU A 27 -21.66 -12.94 -5.57
N CYS A 28 -20.44 -13.43 -5.28
CA CYS A 28 -19.27 -12.58 -5.25
C CYS A 28 -18.96 -12.02 -6.65
N PRO A 29 -18.98 -10.70 -6.86
CA PRO A 29 -18.77 -10.12 -8.19
C PRO A 29 -17.33 -10.25 -8.69
N TYR A 30 -16.43 -10.71 -7.85
CA TYR A 30 -14.99 -10.80 -8.14
C TYR A 30 -14.54 -12.22 -8.45
N CYS A 31 -15.40 -13.24 -8.31
CA CYS A 31 -15.09 -14.62 -8.67
C CYS A 31 -15.08 -14.82 -10.20
N PRO A 32 -14.24 -15.73 -10.74
CA PRO A 32 -14.29 -16.12 -12.13
C PRO A 32 -15.69 -16.62 -12.53
N GLY A 33 -16.18 -16.14 -13.68
CA GLY A 33 -17.54 -16.37 -14.16
C GLY A 33 -18.53 -15.24 -13.81
N ALA A 34 -18.19 -14.38 -12.86
CA ALA A 34 -19.00 -13.23 -12.43
C ALA A 34 -18.47 -11.88 -13.00
N GLU A 35 -17.60 -11.91 -14.03
CA GLU A 35 -16.96 -10.70 -14.58
C GLU A 35 -17.96 -9.66 -15.08
N HIS A 36 -19.15 -10.10 -15.49
CA HIS A 36 -20.26 -9.22 -15.93
C HIS A 36 -20.87 -8.39 -14.79
N LEU A 37 -20.61 -8.73 -13.53
CA LEU A 37 -21.08 -7.99 -12.35
C LEU A 37 -20.15 -6.83 -11.95
N THR A 38 -19.00 -6.71 -12.61
CA THR A 38 -18.02 -5.62 -12.38
C THR A 38 -17.99 -4.67 -13.58
N PRO A 39 -17.52 -3.41 -13.42
CA PRO A 39 -17.16 -2.60 -14.57
C PRO A 39 -16.14 -3.31 -15.47
N PRO A 40 -16.01 -2.90 -16.75
CA PRO A 40 -15.00 -3.43 -17.64
C PRO A 40 -13.60 -3.35 -17.03
N GLU A 41 -12.81 -4.39 -17.26
CA GLU A 41 -11.46 -4.46 -16.71
C GLU A 41 -10.53 -3.41 -17.34
N ILE A 42 -9.62 -2.90 -16.52
CA ILE A 42 -8.57 -1.97 -16.93
C ILE A 42 -7.36 -2.74 -17.46
N ALA A 43 -6.99 -3.82 -16.77
CA ALA A 43 -5.87 -4.70 -17.11
C ALA A 43 -6.09 -6.09 -16.52
N ALA A 44 -5.46 -7.09 -17.10
CA ALA A 44 -5.40 -8.42 -16.49
C ALA A 44 -4.20 -9.21 -16.99
N TYR A 45 -3.64 -10.05 -16.11
CA TYR A 45 -2.78 -11.15 -16.51
C TYR A 45 -3.62 -12.39 -16.71
N ARG A 46 -3.38 -13.12 -17.83
CA ARG A 46 -4.12 -14.33 -18.21
C ARG A 46 -3.16 -15.42 -18.65
N LYS A 47 -3.46 -16.63 -18.28
CA LYS A 47 -2.80 -17.81 -18.89
C LYS A 47 -3.55 -18.22 -20.18
N ASP A 48 -4.87 -18.25 -20.09
CA ASP A 48 -5.77 -18.66 -21.16
C ASP A 48 -7.10 -17.89 -21.05
N GLY A 49 -7.97 -17.98 -22.06
CA GLY A 49 -9.33 -17.47 -21.95
C GLY A 49 -9.82 -16.70 -23.18
N PRO A 50 -11.11 -16.31 -23.19
CA PRO A 50 -11.77 -15.66 -24.33
C PRO A 50 -11.36 -14.19 -24.55
N GLY A 51 -10.46 -13.66 -23.76
CA GLY A 51 -10.03 -12.27 -23.88
C GLY A 51 -10.55 -11.35 -22.76
N PRO A 52 -10.55 -10.02 -22.98
CA PRO A 52 -10.96 -9.06 -21.97
C PRO A 52 -12.38 -9.28 -21.44
N ASN A 53 -12.58 -8.99 -20.16
CA ASN A 53 -13.84 -9.15 -19.43
C ASN A 53 -14.39 -10.59 -19.39
N GLY A 54 -13.54 -11.58 -19.59
CA GLY A 54 -13.87 -13.00 -19.49
C GLY A 54 -13.01 -13.72 -18.47
N PRO A 55 -13.31 -14.99 -18.18
CA PRO A 55 -12.56 -15.81 -17.24
C PRO A 55 -11.13 -16.13 -17.73
N GLY A 56 -10.35 -16.86 -16.91
CA GLY A 56 -8.98 -17.27 -17.22
C GLY A 56 -7.91 -16.26 -16.80
N TRP A 57 -8.30 -15.21 -16.11
CA TRP A 57 -7.36 -14.27 -15.48
C TRP A 57 -6.69 -14.88 -14.24
N THR A 58 -5.47 -14.46 -13.98
CA THR A 58 -4.74 -14.77 -12.75
C THR A 58 -4.70 -13.56 -11.81
N VAL A 59 -4.54 -12.36 -12.38
CA VAL A 59 -4.69 -11.07 -11.68
C VAL A 59 -5.53 -10.17 -12.58
N ARG A 60 -6.52 -9.47 -12.01
CA ARG A 60 -7.45 -8.64 -12.80
C ARG A 60 -7.65 -7.29 -12.13
N VAL A 61 -7.66 -6.22 -12.89
CA VAL A 61 -7.88 -4.85 -12.40
C VAL A 61 -9.20 -4.34 -12.94
N VAL A 62 -10.04 -3.86 -12.03
CA VAL A 62 -11.33 -3.26 -12.36
C VAL A 62 -11.49 -1.92 -11.68
N PRO A 63 -12.24 -0.96 -12.26
CA PRO A 63 -12.65 0.23 -11.52
C PRO A 63 -13.49 -0.17 -10.30
N GLU A 64 -13.34 0.54 -9.19
CA GLU A 64 -14.23 0.37 -8.05
C GLU A 64 -15.66 0.79 -8.46
N SER A 65 -16.68 -0.01 -8.12
CA SER A 65 -18.07 0.24 -8.56
C SER A 65 -18.66 1.54 -7.98
N ASP A 66 -18.25 1.91 -6.77
CA ASP A 66 -18.61 3.17 -6.13
C ASP A 66 -17.35 3.93 -5.67
N PRO A 67 -16.53 4.44 -6.60
CA PRO A 67 -15.22 4.98 -6.32
C PRO A 67 -15.29 6.33 -5.59
N TYR A 68 -14.34 6.56 -4.70
CA TYR A 68 -14.15 7.88 -4.08
C TYR A 68 -13.65 8.91 -5.09
N PHE A 69 -12.77 8.51 -6.00
CA PHE A 69 -12.11 9.34 -7.00
C PHE A 69 -12.45 8.82 -8.39
N ARG A 70 -12.70 9.74 -9.34
CA ARG A 70 -13.07 9.41 -10.71
C ARG A 70 -12.22 10.21 -11.69
N VAL A 71 -11.70 9.55 -12.71
CA VAL A 71 -10.87 10.20 -13.75
C VAL A 71 -11.69 11.12 -14.65
N GLU A 72 -12.97 10.84 -14.81
CA GLU A 72 -13.88 11.62 -15.64
C GLU A 72 -14.28 12.96 -15.01
N ARG A 73 -13.99 13.17 -13.73
CA ARG A 73 -14.27 14.46 -13.07
C ARG A 73 -13.27 15.51 -13.52
N GLU A 74 -13.76 16.72 -13.73
CA GLU A 74 -12.88 17.87 -13.91
C GLU A 74 -12.21 18.24 -12.57
N LEU A 75 -10.93 18.56 -12.63
CA LEU A 75 -10.18 19.02 -11.47
C LEU A 75 -10.46 20.50 -11.23
N VAL A 76 -11.39 20.81 -10.36
CA VAL A 76 -11.70 22.16 -9.92
C VAL A 76 -11.10 22.41 -8.54
N ARG A 77 -10.43 23.55 -8.38
CA ARG A 77 -9.90 24.05 -7.12
C ARG A 77 -10.55 25.38 -6.81
N GLU A 78 -11.25 25.46 -5.70
CA GLU A 78 -11.99 26.64 -5.32
C GLU A 78 -11.66 27.09 -3.90
N GLY A 79 -11.65 28.41 -3.69
CA GLY A 79 -11.67 29.02 -2.37
C GLY A 79 -13.10 29.38 -1.99
N VAL A 80 -13.59 28.85 -0.89
CA VAL A 80 -14.89 29.22 -0.32
C VAL A 80 -14.64 30.11 0.90
N GLY A 81 -14.55 31.41 0.68
CA GLY A 81 -14.06 32.33 1.71
C GLY A 81 -12.60 32.04 2.05
N MET A 82 -12.33 31.65 3.31
CA MET A 82 -10.99 31.28 3.76
C MET A 82 -10.68 29.77 3.59
N PHE A 83 -11.59 28.97 3.06
CA PHE A 83 -11.47 27.53 3.01
C PHE A 83 -11.13 27.04 1.60
N ASP A 84 -10.24 26.06 1.52
CA ASP A 84 -9.88 25.40 0.26
C ASP A 84 -10.78 24.17 0.00
N MET A 85 -11.27 24.05 -1.22
CA MET A 85 -12.00 22.91 -1.72
C MET A 85 -11.41 22.43 -3.04
N ILE A 86 -11.45 21.11 -3.27
CA ILE A 86 -11.04 20.49 -4.53
C ILE A 86 -12.02 19.37 -4.89
N THR A 87 -12.34 19.21 -6.17
CA THR A 87 -13.11 18.05 -6.61
C THR A 87 -12.32 16.76 -6.46
N PRO A 88 -12.93 15.64 -6.02
CA PRO A 88 -12.27 14.35 -5.89
C PRO A 88 -12.06 13.69 -7.26
N ARG A 89 -11.21 14.32 -8.09
CA ARG A 89 -10.71 13.75 -9.32
C ARG A 89 -9.57 12.78 -9.01
N GLY A 90 -9.47 11.69 -9.76
CA GLY A 90 -8.43 10.68 -9.59
C GLY A 90 -8.91 9.30 -10.02
N ALA A 91 -8.27 8.24 -9.55
CA ALA A 91 -8.68 6.88 -9.83
C ALA A 91 -8.85 6.08 -8.54
N SER A 92 -9.85 5.19 -8.54
CA SER A 92 -10.02 4.15 -7.52
C SER A 92 -10.18 2.82 -8.25
N GLU A 93 -9.18 1.96 -8.15
CA GLU A 93 -9.12 0.68 -8.83
C GLU A 93 -8.97 -0.45 -7.82
N LEU A 94 -9.53 -1.62 -8.14
CA LEU A 94 -9.34 -2.85 -7.39
C LEU A 94 -8.49 -3.80 -8.21
N ILE A 95 -7.41 -4.28 -7.64
CA ILE A 95 -6.58 -5.37 -8.17
C ILE A 95 -7.06 -6.65 -7.51
N LEU A 96 -7.79 -7.49 -8.23
CA LEU A 96 -8.19 -8.82 -7.80
C LEU A 96 -6.97 -9.72 -7.86
N GLU A 97 -6.50 -10.15 -6.70
CA GLU A 97 -5.18 -10.74 -6.50
C GLU A 97 -5.10 -12.22 -6.85
N SER A 98 -6.23 -12.90 -6.88
CA SER A 98 -6.32 -14.33 -7.17
C SER A 98 -7.70 -14.66 -7.74
N PRO A 99 -7.82 -15.67 -8.62
CA PRO A 99 -9.11 -16.21 -9.00
C PRO A 99 -9.79 -17.01 -7.88
N ARG A 100 -9.06 -17.39 -6.84
CA ARG A 100 -9.62 -18.12 -5.68
C ARG A 100 -10.20 -17.13 -4.69
N HIS A 101 -11.43 -17.42 -4.25
CA HIS A 101 -12.22 -16.51 -3.40
C HIS A 101 -11.61 -16.27 -2.02
N ASP A 102 -10.99 -17.27 -1.45
CA ASP A 102 -10.55 -17.34 -0.05
C ASP A 102 -9.03 -17.32 0.13
N ASP A 103 -8.29 -16.97 -0.93
CA ASP A 103 -6.84 -16.81 -0.83
C ASP A 103 -6.46 -15.63 0.09
N THR A 104 -5.41 -15.85 0.86
CA THR A 104 -4.75 -14.82 1.68
C THR A 104 -3.31 -14.62 1.20
N LEU A 105 -2.61 -13.59 1.66
CA LEU A 105 -1.17 -13.43 1.33
C LEU A 105 -0.30 -14.56 1.90
N ALA A 106 -0.80 -15.28 2.90
CA ALA A 106 -0.12 -16.45 3.47
C ALA A 106 -0.41 -17.73 2.69
N SER A 107 -1.61 -17.87 2.12
CA SER A 107 -2.02 -19.08 1.38
C SER A 107 -1.71 -19.03 -0.10
N MET A 108 -1.54 -17.82 -0.68
CA MET A 108 -1.13 -17.66 -2.09
C MET A 108 0.23 -18.28 -2.34
N GLU A 109 0.35 -18.97 -3.48
CA GLU A 109 1.66 -19.39 -3.98
C GLU A 109 2.53 -18.17 -4.31
N PRO A 110 3.85 -18.27 -4.09
CA PRO A 110 4.76 -17.14 -4.35
C PRO A 110 4.66 -16.57 -5.76
N GLU A 111 4.42 -17.41 -6.77
CA GLU A 111 4.28 -17.00 -8.17
C GLU A 111 2.99 -16.17 -8.40
N GLN A 112 1.92 -16.49 -7.66
CA GLN A 112 0.69 -15.69 -7.71
C GLN A 112 0.91 -14.34 -7.05
N LEU A 113 1.59 -14.31 -5.91
CA LEU A 113 1.93 -13.07 -5.23
C LEU A 113 2.90 -12.22 -6.06
N GLU A 114 3.87 -12.85 -6.74
CA GLU A 114 4.75 -12.15 -7.69
C GLU A 114 3.95 -11.45 -8.80
N ALA A 115 2.96 -12.13 -9.38
CA ALA A 115 2.09 -11.53 -10.40
C ALA A 115 1.32 -10.32 -9.84
N VAL A 116 0.88 -10.36 -8.58
CA VAL A 116 0.25 -9.21 -7.91
C VAL A 116 1.24 -8.04 -7.78
N LEU A 117 2.49 -8.29 -7.37
CA LEU A 117 3.52 -7.25 -7.24
C LEU A 117 3.86 -6.60 -8.59
N TRP A 118 3.90 -7.38 -9.66
CA TRP A 118 4.04 -6.86 -11.02
C TRP A 118 2.83 -6.01 -11.42
N MET A 119 1.61 -6.39 -11.06
CA MET A 119 0.43 -5.60 -11.34
C MET A 119 0.43 -4.27 -10.56
N TYR A 120 0.92 -4.24 -9.31
CA TYR A 120 1.12 -2.98 -8.59
C TYR A 120 2.04 -2.03 -9.36
N ARG A 121 3.18 -2.54 -9.85
CA ARG A 121 4.12 -1.78 -10.66
C ARG A 121 3.46 -1.23 -11.93
N ASP A 122 2.77 -2.07 -12.67
CA ASP A 122 2.15 -1.68 -13.94
C ASP A 122 1.06 -0.61 -13.73
N ARG A 123 0.26 -0.73 -12.66
CA ARG A 123 -0.75 0.30 -12.33
C ARG A 123 -0.11 1.62 -11.91
N LEU A 124 0.94 1.59 -11.09
CA LEU A 124 1.69 2.79 -10.72
C LEU A 124 2.27 3.48 -11.94
N LEU A 125 2.90 2.74 -12.85
CA LEU A 125 3.47 3.29 -14.09
C LEU A 125 2.43 3.91 -15.00
N ASP A 126 1.26 3.29 -15.12
CA ASP A 126 0.17 3.78 -15.97
C ASP A 126 -0.46 5.04 -15.39
N LEU A 127 -0.87 5.01 -14.13
CA LEU A 127 -1.51 6.14 -13.47
C LEU A 127 -0.59 7.36 -13.34
N LYS A 128 0.72 7.17 -13.18
CA LYS A 128 1.72 8.25 -13.19
C LYS A 128 1.90 8.94 -14.55
N ARG A 129 1.27 8.44 -15.63
CA ARG A 129 1.22 9.15 -16.92
C ARG A 129 0.28 10.35 -16.90
N ASP A 130 -0.76 10.32 -16.05
CA ASP A 130 -1.63 11.47 -15.85
C ASP A 130 -0.90 12.53 -15.01
N SER A 131 -0.59 13.66 -15.61
CA SER A 131 0.12 14.78 -14.96
C SER A 131 -0.71 15.47 -13.86
N GLN A 132 -2.01 15.22 -13.78
CA GLN A 132 -2.88 15.75 -12.73
C GLN A 132 -2.88 14.87 -11.48
N ILE A 133 -2.45 13.62 -11.59
CA ILE A 133 -2.24 12.74 -10.44
C ILE A 133 -0.93 13.13 -9.76
N ARG A 134 -1.00 13.36 -8.47
CA ARG A 134 0.16 13.74 -7.63
C ARG A 134 0.67 12.58 -6.81
N ASP A 135 -0.21 11.78 -6.26
CA ASP A 135 0.16 10.68 -5.39
C ASP A 135 -0.72 9.46 -5.62
N ILE A 136 -0.18 8.28 -5.39
CA ILE A 136 -0.85 7.01 -5.60
C ILE A 136 -0.55 6.11 -4.40
N LEU A 137 -1.59 5.62 -3.76
CA LEU A 137 -1.53 4.68 -2.67
C LEU A 137 -2.00 3.30 -3.15
N VAL A 138 -1.16 2.30 -2.99
CA VAL A 138 -1.55 0.88 -3.08
C VAL A 138 -1.75 0.38 -1.67
N SER A 139 -2.95 -0.08 -1.36
CA SER A 139 -3.30 -0.59 -0.04
C SER A 139 -4.08 -1.90 -0.13
N ARG A 140 -3.80 -2.81 0.78
CA ARG A 140 -4.53 -4.06 0.93
C ARG A 140 -5.01 -4.21 2.36
N ARG A 141 -6.31 -4.48 2.53
CA ARG A 141 -6.89 -4.78 3.83
C ARG A 141 -7.35 -6.21 3.88
N HIS A 142 -6.86 -6.94 4.87
CA HIS A 142 -7.40 -8.23 5.25
C HIS A 142 -8.27 -8.06 6.49
N ARG A 143 -9.49 -8.57 6.43
CA ARG A 143 -10.43 -8.56 7.56
C ARG A 143 -10.64 -9.99 8.01
N LYS A 144 -10.98 -10.16 9.30
CA LYS A 144 -11.36 -11.46 9.83
C LYS A 144 -12.49 -12.11 9.02
N PRO A 145 -12.49 -13.44 8.87
CA PRO A 145 -13.58 -14.19 8.26
C PRO A 145 -14.95 -13.77 8.80
N GLY A 146 -15.95 -13.73 7.94
CA GLY A 146 -17.32 -13.35 8.30
C GLY A 146 -17.73 -11.92 7.93
N VAL A 147 -16.81 -11.11 7.38
CA VAL A 147 -17.12 -9.75 6.89
C VAL A 147 -16.97 -9.70 5.36
N PRO A 148 -18.08 -9.73 4.59
CA PRO A 148 -18.02 -9.61 3.11
C PRO A 148 -17.46 -8.27 2.67
N PRO A 149 -16.83 -8.19 1.48
CA PRO A 149 -16.42 -9.26 0.58
C PRO A 149 -15.10 -9.89 1.01
N HIS A 150 -14.98 -11.21 0.85
CA HIS A 150 -13.77 -11.98 1.22
C HIS A 150 -12.82 -12.20 0.06
N HIS A 151 -13.22 -11.89 -1.18
CA HIS A 151 -12.33 -12.05 -2.31
C HIS A 151 -11.07 -11.20 -2.14
N PRO A 152 -9.86 -11.76 -2.32
CA PRO A 152 -8.62 -11.02 -2.11
C PRO A 152 -8.47 -9.91 -3.16
N TYR A 153 -8.33 -8.68 -2.68
CA TYR A 153 -8.02 -7.54 -3.54
C TYR A 153 -7.16 -6.49 -2.83
N SER A 154 -6.38 -5.80 -3.63
CA SER A 154 -5.75 -4.53 -3.25
C SER A 154 -6.46 -3.36 -3.91
N ARG A 155 -6.45 -2.22 -3.24
CA ARG A 155 -6.97 -0.96 -3.79
C ARG A 155 -5.81 -0.07 -4.23
N VAL A 156 -5.94 0.49 -5.42
CA VAL A 156 -5.09 1.56 -5.92
C VAL A 156 -5.89 2.85 -5.92
N THR A 157 -5.43 3.84 -5.15
CA THR A 157 -6.08 5.16 -5.08
C THR A 157 -5.10 6.21 -5.57
N ALA A 158 -5.45 6.88 -6.65
CA ALA A 158 -4.66 7.96 -7.25
C ALA A 158 -5.37 9.29 -7.09
N ILE A 159 -4.68 10.32 -6.60
CA ILE A 159 -5.28 11.61 -6.25
C ILE A 159 -4.43 12.81 -6.73
N PRO A 160 -5.05 14.01 -6.89
CA PRO A 160 -4.37 15.19 -7.40
C PRO A 160 -3.64 16.01 -6.31
N ILE A 161 -3.51 15.45 -5.12
CA ILE A 161 -2.75 16.00 -3.99
C ILE A 161 -1.82 14.92 -3.43
N VAL A 162 -0.94 15.28 -2.50
CA VAL A 162 -0.13 14.29 -1.77
C VAL A 162 -0.87 13.87 -0.51
N PHE A 163 -0.92 12.56 -0.24
CA PHE A 163 -1.46 12.04 1.01
C PHE A 163 -0.71 12.61 2.22
N ASP A 164 -1.42 12.80 3.32
CA ASP A 164 -0.83 13.43 4.50
C ASP A 164 0.29 12.59 5.12
N GLU A 165 0.20 11.26 5.04
CA GLU A 165 1.25 10.35 5.50
C GLU A 165 2.50 10.50 4.63
N THR A 166 2.36 10.36 3.31
CA THR A 166 3.46 10.58 2.35
C THR A 166 4.12 11.94 2.56
N ARG A 167 3.32 12.99 2.79
CA ARG A 167 3.86 14.35 3.03
C ARG A 167 4.70 14.41 4.30
N ARG A 168 4.29 13.73 5.37
CA ARG A 168 5.07 13.68 6.63
C ARG A 168 6.38 12.96 6.42
N GLU A 169 6.36 11.78 5.79
CA GLU A 169 7.57 11.02 5.50
C GLU A 169 8.56 11.80 4.64
N LEU A 170 8.08 12.44 3.56
CA LEU A 170 8.90 13.27 2.70
C LEU A 170 9.55 14.43 3.44
N ARG A 171 8.81 15.08 4.35
CA ARG A 171 9.33 16.16 5.16
C ARG A 171 10.45 15.68 6.10
N GLU A 172 10.20 14.62 6.88
CA GLU A 172 11.18 14.05 7.80
C GLU A 172 12.44 13.54 7.07
N ALA A 173 12.26 12.85 5.94
CA ALA A 173 13.36 12.37 5.11
C ALA A 173 14.22 13.55 4.61
N ARG A 174 13.58 14.61 4.11
CA ARG A 174 14.26 15.81 3.63
C ARG A 174 14.98 16.57 4.75
N GLU A 175 14.33 16.79 5.90
CA GLU A 175 14.95 17.47 7.03
C GLU A 175 16.20 16.71 7.48
N TYR A 176 16.12 15.39 7.56
CA TYR A 176 17.29 14.56 7.87
C TYR A 176 18.39 14.71 6.80
N TYR A 177 18.04 14.67 5.51
CA TYR A 177 18.99 14.81 4.41
C TYR A 177 19.67 16.20 4.42
N GLN A 178 18.93 17.26 4.70
CA GLN A 178 19.50 18.61 4.81
C GLN A 178 20.59 18.68 5.88
N TYR A 179 20.41 17.97 6.98
CA TYR A 179 21.36 17.96 8.08
C TYR A 179 22.49 16.95 7.89
N LYS A 180 22.19 15.72 7.47
CA LYS A 180 23.15 14.60 7.40
C LYS A 180 23.72 14.33 6.01
N ARG A 181 23.08 14.84 4.94
CA ARG A 181 23.41 14.53 3.54
C ARG A 181 23.39 13.05 3.22
N ARG A 182 22.49 12.32 3.87
CA ARG A 182 22.26 10.88 3.69
C ARG A 182 20.76 10.60 3.81
N CYS A 183 20.29 9.53 3.16
CA CYS A 183 18.93 9.05 3.30
C CYS A 183 18.69 8.54 4.71
N LEU A 184 17.59 8.98 5.34
CA LEU A 184 17.14 8.54 6.67
C LEU A 184 16.97 7.02 6.75
N TYR A 185 16.26 6.44 5.79
CA TYR A 185 15.98 5.00 5.76
C TYR A 185 17.24 4.17 5.55
N CYS A 186 18.19 4.64 4.74
CA CYS A 186 19.49 3.96 4.59
C CYS A 186 20.28 3.95 5.91
N ASP A 187 20.21 5.01 6.69
CA ASP A 187 20.86 5.07 8.01
C ASP A 187 20.12 4.18 9.03
N ILE A 188 18.78 4.14 8.99
CA ILE A 188 17.97 3.18 9.78
C ILE A 188 18.38 1.74 9.43
N LEU A 189 18.39 1.39 8.14
CA LEU A 189 18.77 0.04 7.69
C LEU A 189 20.17 -0.35 8.19
N ARG A 190 21.14 0.57 8.11
CA ARG A 190 22.50 0.31 8.59
C ARG A 190 22.54 0.05 10.09
N GLN A 191 21.80 0.86 10.86
CA GLN A 191 21.73 0.71 12.31
C GLN A 191 21.02 -0.59 12.71
N GLU A 192 19.85 -0.87 12.12
CA GLU A 192 19.05 -2.03 12.47
C GLU A 192 19.75 -3.34 12.07
N THR A 193 20.37 -3.40 10.89
CA THR A 193 21.12 -4.59 10.46
C THR A 193 22.42 -4.78 11.24
N GLY A 194 22.96 -3.74 11.85
CA GLY A 194 24.13 -3.85 12.74
C GLY A 194 23.77 -4.28 14.16
N ALA A 195 22.60 -3.90 14.67
CA ALA A 195 22.12 -4.26 16.00
C ALA A 195 21.35 -5.60 16.03
N GLU A 196 20.69 -5.95 14.93
CA GLU A 196 19.87 -7.16 14.70
C GLU A 196 18.68 -7.36 15.69
N GLU A 197 18.47 -6.44 16.63
CA GLU A 197 17.45 -6.59 17.68
C GLU A 197 16.02 -6.61 17.11
N ARG A 198 15.74 -5.73 16.13
CA ARG A 198 14.41 -5.56 15.51
C ARG A 198 14.32 -6.12 14.09
N VAL A 199 15.39 -6.68 13.58
CA VAL A 199 15.38 -7.38 12.27
C VAL A 199 14.67 -8.71 12.42
N VAL A 200 13.66 -8.94 11.60
CA VAL A 200 12.91 -10.20 11.52
C VAL A 200 13.55 -11.13 10.48
N ARG A 201 13.84 -10.60 9.30
CA ARG A 201 14.46 -11.34 8.20
C ARG A 201 15.35 -10.43 7.36
N LEU A 202 16.47 -10.97 6.95
CA LEU A 202 17.42 -10.34 6.03
C LEU A 202 17.60 -11.23 4.81
N THR A 203 17.42 -10.66 3.61
CA THR A 203 17.66 -11.34 2.35
C THR A 203 18.68 -10.58 1.52
N LYS A 204 18.96 -11.03 0.28
CA LYS A 204 19.89 -10.33 -0.62
C LYS A 204 19.42 -8.92 -0.93
N ALA A 205 18.13 -8.74 -1.25
CA ALA A 205 17.57 -7.47 -1.70
C ALA A 205 16.75 -6.72 -0.64
N PHE A 206 16.24 -7.39 0.40
CA PHE A 206 15.29 -6.81 1.34
C PHE A 206 15.64 -7.05 2.81
N VAL A 207 15.08 -6.20 3.67
CA VAL A 207 15.07 -6.36 5.12
C VAL A 207 13.63 -6.28 5.60
N VAL A 208 13.21 -7.23 6.44
CA VAL A 208 11.99 -7.17 7.24
C VAL A 208 12.38 -6.79 8.65
N LEU A 209 11.81 -5.73 9.18
CA LEU A 209 12.07 -5.27 10.54
C LEU A 209 10.81 -4.74 11.22
N VAL A 210 10.80 -4.76 12.55
CA VAL A 210 9.83 -4.02 13.36
C VAL A 210 10.42 -2.62 13.62
N PRO A 211 9.74 -1.52 13.25
CA PRO A 211 10.30 -0.20 13.42
C PRO A 211 10.52 0.15 14.90
N TYR A 212 11.57 0.94 15.20
CA TYR A 212 11.91 1.37 16.57
C TYR A 212 10.72 1.95 17.35
N ALA A 213 9.87 2.70 16.68
CA ALA A 213 8.66 3.31 17.24
C ALA A 213 7.40 2.71 16.62
N ALA A 214 7.26 1.37 16.68
CA ALA A 214 6.09 0.67 16.18
C ALA A 214 4.81 1.19 16.85
N ARG A 215 3.85 1.62 16.02
CA ARG A 215 2.57 2.19 16.47
C ARG A 215 1.59 1.12 16.94
N LEU A 216 1.77 -0.10 16.42
CA LEU A 216 0.94 -1.28 16.69
C LEU A 216 1.82 -2.47 17.06
N PRO A 217 1.33 -3.40 17.89
CA PRO A 217 1.99 -4.68 18.07
C PRO A 217 2.19 -5.38 16.72
N LEU A 218 3.40 -5.86 16.45
CA LEU A 218 3.78 -6.53 15.19
C LEU A 218 3.69 -5.65 13.93
N GLU A 219 3.63 -4.32 14.04
CA GLU A 219 3.88 -3.46 12.90
C GLU A 219 5.23 -3.81 12.27
N THR A 220 5.25 -3.97 10.96
CA THR A 220 6.43 -4.49 10.26
C THR A 220 6.70 -3.65 9.02
N TRP A 221 7.96 -3.34 8.76
CA TRP A 221 8.42 -2.70 7.54
C TRP A 221 9.21 -3.69 6.68
N VAL A 222 8.97 -3.64 5.39
CA VAL A 222 9.79 -4.33 4.37
C VAL A 222 10.45 -3.28 3.52
N LEU A 223 11.77 -3.19 3.62
CA LEU A 223 12.57 -2.18 2.92
C LEU A 223 13.55 -2.84 1.95
N PRO A 224 13.74 -2.30 0.73
CA PRO A 224 14.87 -2.70 -0.10
C PRO A 224 16.18 -2.28 0.55
N ARG A 225 17.21 -3.10 0.41
CA ARG A 225 18.56 -2.77 0.90
C ARG A 225 19.24 -1.75 0.01
N GLN A 226 18.91 -1.76 -1.27
CA GLN A 226 19.39 -0.77 -2.22
C GLN A 226 18.52 0.47 -2.15
N HIS A 227 19.14 1.64 -2.04
CA HIS A 227 18.44 2.90 -2.07
C HIS A 227 17.65 3.10 -3.37
N GLY A 228 16.41 3.55 -3.23
CA GLY A 228 15.52 3.92 -4.31
C GLY A 228 14.25 4.56 -3.79
N CYS A 229 13.75 5.60 -4.46
CA CYS A 229 12.57 6.32 -3.99
C CYS A 229 11.25 5.74 -4.52
N SER A 230 11.29 4.92 -5.58
CA SER A 230 10.10 4.44 -6.28
C SER A 230 10.02 2.92 -6.30
N TYR A 231 8.88 2.38 -5.87
CA TYR A 231 8.58 0.96 -5.94
C TYR A 231 8.60 0.46 -7.39
N GLU A 232 7.94 1.17 -8.28
CA GLU A 232 7.79 0.79 -9.69
C GLU A 232 9.12 0.75 -10.47
N ASP A 233 10.13 1.48 -10.02
CA ASP A 233 11.46 1.44 -10.62
C ASP A 233 12.32 0.30 -10.05
N ALA A 234 12.03 -0.13 -8.83
CA ALA A 234 12.78 -1.15 -8.11
C ALA A 234 12.32 -2.59 -8.43
N ILE A 235 11.03 -2.78 -8.74
CA ILE A 235 10.47 -4.11 -9.05
C ILE A 235 10.93 -4.55 -10.44
N ASN A 236 11.69 -5.63 -10.47
CA ASN A 236 12.28 -6.25 -11.65
C ASN A 236 12.30 -7.78 -11.51
N GLY A 237 12.84 -8.49 -12.50
CA GLY A 237 12.86 -9.97 -12.54
C GLY A 237 13.62 -10.65 -11.40
N GLU A 238 14.49 -9.94 -10.65
CA GLU A 238 15.17 -10.47 -9.46
C GLU A 238 14.44 -10.08 -8.18
N ALA A 239 14.00 -8.82 -8.07
CA ALA A 239 13.39 -8.29 -6.85
C ALA A 239 11.96 -8.81 -6.62
N ALA A 240 11.15 -8.95 -7.68
CA ALA A 240 9.76 -9.36 -7.55
C ALA A 240 9.59 -10.77 -6.95
N PRO A 241 10.27 -11.83 -7.45
CA PRO A 241 10.15 -13.15 -6.86
C PRO A 241 10.73 -13.24 -5.45
N GLU A 242 11.80 -12.48 -5.14
CA GLU A 242 12.36 -12.43 -3.78
C GLU A 242 11.38 -11.76 -2.81
N LEU A 243 10.78 -10.63 -3.20
CA LEU A 243 9.79 -9.93 -2.40
C LEU A 243 8.53 -10.78 -2.19
N ALA A 244 8.07 -11.50 -3.21
CA ALA A 244 6.92 -12.40 -3.12
C ALA A 244 7.14 -13.49 -2.08
N ARG A 245 8.27 -14.19 -2.12
CA ARG A 245 8.63 -15.21 -1.11
C ARG A 245 8.75 -14.59 0.29
N LEU A 246 9.36 -13.43 0.40
CA LEU A 246 9.54 -12.73 1.67
C LEU A 246 8.19 -12.33 2.29
N LEU A 247 7.27 -11.76 1.52
CA LEU A 247 5.94 -11.40 1.98
C LEU A 247 5.12 -12.65 2.35
N SER A 248 5.15 -13.70 1.51
CA SER A 248 4.50 -14.97 1.83
C SER A 248 4.98 -15.52 3.19
N GLY A 249 6.31 -15.53 3.43
CA GLY A 249 6.89 -15.93 4.70
C GLY A 249 6.44 -15.05 5.87
N LEU A 250 6.40 -13.74 5.70
CA LEU A 250 5.93 -12.80 6.72
C LEU A 250 4.47 -13.06 7.10
N PHE A 251 3.58 -13.20 6.11
CA PHE A 251 2.16 -13.43 6.39
C PHE A 251 1.89 -14.80 6.98
N ARG A 252 2.63 -15.84 6.57
CA ARG A 252 2.59 -17.15 7.25
C ARG A 252 3.05 -17.07 8.71
N ALA A 253 4.08 -16.28 9.01
CA ALA A 253 4.54 -16.07 10.37
C ALA A 253 3.48 -15.33 11.21
N LEU A 254 2.81 -14.31 10.65
CA LEU A 254 1.71 -13.60 11.30
C LEU A 254 0.51 -14.52 11.58
N GLU A 255 0.13 -15.36 10.63
CA GLU A 255 -0.96 -16.34 10.81
C GLU A 255 -0.62 -17.37 11.89
N ARG A 256 0.62 -17.90 11.92
CA ARG A 256 1.05 -18.82 12.99
C ARG A 256 1.06 -18.18 14.37
N GLY A 257 1.49 -16.93 14.46
CA GLY A 257 1.58 -16.23 15.73
C GLY A 257 0.23 -15.74 16.28
N LEU A 258 -0.73 -15.43 15.41
CA LEU A 258 -1.97 -14.75 15.77
C LEU A 258 -3.26 -15.45 15.29
N GLY A 259 -3.17 -16.53 14.53
CA GLY A 259 -4.27 -17.13 13.79
C GLY A 259 -4.53 -16.34 12.51
N ASP A 260 -5.75 -15.89 12.30
CA ASP A 260 -6.14 -15.07 11.14
C ASP A 260 -6.30 -13.59 11.57
N PRO A 261 -5.19 -12.82 11.67
CA PRO A 261 -5.26 -11.43 12.11
C PRO A 261 -5.77 -10.53 11.00
N SER A 262 -6.54 -9.50 11.35
CA SER A 262 -6.75 -8.37 10.44
C SER A 262 -5.44 -7.63 10.23
N TYR A 263 -5.21 -7.15 9.01
CA TYR A 263 -4.04 -6.31 8.71
C TYR A 263 -4.30 -5.35 7.56
N GLU A 264 -3.48 -4.32 7.49
CA GLU A 264 -3.38 -3.42 6.35
C GLU A 264 -1.93 -3.42 5.85
N LEU A 265 -1.75 -3.67 4.54
CA LEU A 265 -0.49 -3.52 3.84
C LEU A 265 -0.56 -2.25 3.02
N LEU A 266 0.46 -1.41 3.14
CA LEU A 266 0.60 -0.14 2.41
C LEU A 266 1.91 -0.15 1.64
N VAL A 267 1.88 0.23 0.36
CA VAL A 267 3.08 0.44 -0.43
C VAL A 267 3.36 1.94 -0.46
N HIS A 268 4.45 2.35 0.19
CA HIS A 268 4.96 3.71 0.21
C HIS A 268 5.95 3.88 -0.94
N THR A 269 5.62 4.72 -1.90
CA THR A 269 6.45 5.04 -3.07
C THR A 269 6.48 6.55 -3.29
N ALA A 270 7.52 7.04 -3.96
CA ALA A 270 7.60 8.46 -4.29
C ALA A 270 6.34 8.92 -5.07
N PRO A 271 5.82 10.10 -4.79
CA PRO A 271 4.74 10.70 -5.57
C PRO A 271 5.08 10.77 -7.07
N ASN A 272 4.13 11.22 -7.89
CA ASN A 272 4.33 11.33 -9.33
C ASN A 272 5.40 12.40 -9.68
N LEU A 273 6.63 11.96 -9.91
CA LEU A 273 7.76 12.83 -10.26
C LEU A 273 7.73 13.36 -11.70
N ARG A 274 6.82 12.87 -12.54
CA ARG A 274 6.61 13.37 -13.92
C ARG A 274 5.82 14.67 -13.95
N SER A 275 5.11 15.00 -12.89
CA SER A 275 4.46 16.28 -12.76
C SER A 275 5.51 17.36 -12.50
N ARG A 276 5.46 18.47 -13.23
CA ARG A 276 6.46 19.56 -13.44
C ARG A 276 7.16 20.16 -12.21
N ILE A 277 6.95 19.70 -10.98
CA ILE A 277 7.43 20.37 -9.78
C ILE A 277 8.34 19.46 -8.97
N LEU A 278 9.56 19.25 -9.43
CA LEU A 278 10.70 18.85 -8.58
C LEU A 278 11.32 20.11 -7.96
N GLN A 279 10.53 20.91 -7.23
CA GLN A 279 10.96 22.12 -6.52
C GLN A 279 10.52 22.04 -5.07
N GLY A 280 11.15 22.83 -4.21
CA GLY A 280 10.83 22.86 -2.80
C GLY A 280 11.11 21.51 -2.11
N ASP A 281 10.10 20.90 -1.50
CA ASP A 281 10.23 19.69 -0.70
C ASP A 281 10.61 18.43 -1.49
N TRP A 282 10.55 18.48 -2.81
CA TRP A 282 10.81 17.33 -3.69
C TRP A 282 12.13 17.41 -4.45
N ALA A 283 12.88 18.49 -4.26
CA ALA A 283 14.13 18.72 -5.01
C ALA A 283 15.17 17.61 -4.82
N THR A 284 15.16 16.96 -3.65
CA THR A 284 16.11 15.91 -3.25
C THR A 284 15.47 14.53 -3.08
N ILE A 285 14.19 14.37 -3.45
CA ILE A 285 13.41 13.15 -3.20
C ILE A 285 14.09 11.86 -3.69
N ARG A 286 14.89 11.94 -4.75
CA ARG A 286 15.64 10.80 -5.28
C ARG A 286 16.81 10.37 -4.41
N ASP A 287 17.27 11.26 -3.52
CA ASP A 287 18.42 11.07 -2.64
C ASP A 287 18.01 10.85 -1.19
N ASP A 288 16.81 11.34 -0.79
CA ASP A 288 16.37 11.35 0.61
C ASP A 288 15.22 10.41 0.91
N TYR A 289 14.32 10.15 -0.05
CA TYR A 289 13.20 9.24 0.14
C TYR A 289 13.55 7.80 -0.24
N HIS A 290 12.92 6.85 0.44
CA HIS A 290 13.17 5.41 0.24
C HIS A 290 11.83 4.69 0.26
N TRP A 291 11.47 4.01 -0.84
CA TRP A 291 10.23 3.26 -0.89
C TRP A 291 10.25 2.07 0.08
N HIS A 292 9.11 1.72 0.63
CA HIS A 292 8.97 0.60 1.55
C HIS A 292 7.54 0.07 1.55
N ILE A 293 7.36 -1.10 2.12
CA ILE A 293 6.04 -1.66 2.43
C ILE A 293 5.87 -1.63 3.94
N GLU A 294 4.72 -1.15 4.37
CA GLU A 294 4.31 -1.14 5.77
C GLU A 294 3.18 -2.14 5.98
N VAL A 295 3.28 -2.97 7.01
CA VAL A 295 2.25 -3.92 7.43
C VAL A 295 1.77 -3.55 8.82
N LEU A 296 0.53 -3.08 8.91
CA LEU A 296 -0.16 -2.72 10.15
C LEU A 296 -1.05 -3.88 10.59
N VAL A 297 -0.69 -4.54 11.67
CA VAL A 297 -1.44 -5.69 12.20
C VAL A 297 -2.49 -5.21 13.20
N GLN A 298 -3.74 -5.65 13.02
CA GLN A 298 -4.88 -5.29 13.85
C GLN A 298 -5.04 -3.77 14.04
N PRO A 299 -5.10 -2.96 12.96
CA PRO A 299 -5.11 -1.50 13.04
C PRO A 299 -6.33 -0.95 13.81
N GLU A 300 -7.41 -1.71 13.89
CA GLU A 300 -8.59 -1.37 14.70
C GLU A 300 -8.34 -1.36 16.20
N ARG A 301 -7.25 -1.98 16.67
CA ARG A 301 -6.82 -1.99 18.08
C ARG A 301 -5.87 -0.84 18.43
N ALA A 302 -5.63 0.09 17.50
CA ALA A 302 -4.75 1.23 17.74
C ALA A 302 -5.23 2.03 18.97
N ASN A 303 -4.40 2.11 20.00
CA ASN A 303 -4.65 2.90 21.18
C ASN A 303 -3.88 4.23 21.06
N ARG A 304 -4.56 5.36 21.27
CA ARG A 304 -3.98 6.70 21.12
C ARG A 304 -4.42 7.62 22.25
N LEU A 305 -3.46 8.36 22.77
CA LEU A 305 -3.68 9.43 23.73
C LEU A 305 -3.11 10.75 23.17
N GLY A 306 -3.96 11.69 22.79
CA GLY A 306 -3.55 13.00 22.28
C GLY A 306 -2.65 12.95 21.04
N GLY A 307 -2.74 11.90 20.22
CA GLY A 307 -1.88 11.68 19.05
C GLY A 307 -0.67 10.78 19.31
N ILE A 308 -0.38 10.45 20.57
CA ILE A 308 0.66 9.48 20.94
C ILE A 308 0.09 8.07 20.84
N PHE A 309 0.75 7.19 20.10
CA PHE A 309 0.39 5.78 20.06
C PHE A 309 0.88 5.07 21.31
N ILE A 310 0.06 4.15 21.82
CA ILE A 310 0.37 3.30 22.97
C ILE A 310 0.45 1.86 22.47
N SER A 311 1.66 1.32 22.39
CA SER A 311 1.90 -0.09 22.04
C SER A 311 2.16 -0.90 23.30
N GLU A 312 1.45 -2.04 23.44
CA GLU A 312 1.62 -2.95 24.60
C GLU A 312 2.76 -3.96 24.40
N THR A 313 3.40 -3.95 23.23
CA THR A 313 4.50 -4.85 22.88
C THR A 313 5.68 -4.02 22.41
N SER A 314 6.86 -4.25 23.00
CA SER A 314 8.07 -3.59 22.50
C SER A 314 8.47 -4.14 21.13
N PRO A 315 9.09 -3.31 20.26
CA PRO A 315 9.53 -3.73 18.94
C PRO A 315 10.48 -4.93 18.96
N GLU A 316 11.34 -5.04 19.95
CA GLU A 316 12.29 -6.15 20.10
C GLU A 316 11.56 -7.47 20.40
N VAL A 317 10.57 -7.43 21.28
CA VAL A 317 9.71 -8.60 21.58
C VAL A 317 8.87 -8.98 20.37
N ALA A 318 8.33 -8.02 19.64
CA ALA A 318 7.58 -8.25 18.41
C ALA A 318 8.46 -8.92 17.34
N ALA A 319 9.69 -8.44 17.14
CA ALA A 319 10.63 -9.03 16.20
C ALA A 319 11.02 -10.46 16.60
N SER A 320 11.26 -10.72 17.89
CA SER A 320 11.55 -12.09 18.39
C SER A 320 10.40 -13.05 18.08
N ARG A 321 9.17 -12.66 18.39
CA ARG A 321 7.97 -13.47 18.10
C ARG A 321 7.81 -13.77 16.61
N LEU A 322 8.07 -12.81 15.74
CA LEU A 322 8.01 -13.01 14.30
C LEU A 322 9.11 -13.95 13.81
N ARG A 323 10.35 -13.83 14.34
CA ARG A 323 11.45 -14.77 14.03
C ARG A 323 11.11 -16.20 14.47
N GLU A 324 10.58 -16.38 15.66
CA GLU A 324 10.17 -17.69 16.20
C GLU A 324 9.04 -18.33 15.37
N ALA A 325 8.11 -17.49 14.86
CA ALA A 325 7.03 -17.93 14.01
C ALA A 325 7.43 -18.11 12.53
N TRP A 326 8.61 -17.65 12.13
CA TRP A 326 9.10 -17.78 10.76
C TRP A 326 9.61 -19.21 10.51
N GLU A 327 9.08 -19.87 9.47
CA GLU A 327 9.60 -21.19 9.08
C GLU A 327 11.01 -21.08 8.53
N PRO A 328 11.91 -22.04 8.87
CA PRO A 328 13.12 -22.20 8.11
C PRO A 328 12.79 -22.46 6.64
N GLU A 329 13.53 -21.87 5.73
CA GLU A 329 13.45 -22.24 4.32
C GLU A 329 13.81 -23.72 4.17
N ALA A 330 12.91 -24.50 3.54
CA ALA A 330 13.12 -25.92 3.27
C ALA A 330 14.23 -26.14 2.23
#